data_5ce0c9bbb06959c6a13c744ad2bcda77
#
_entry.id   5ce0c9bbb06959c6a13c744ad2bcda77
#
_cell.length_a   1.000
_cell.length_b   1.000
_cell.length_c   1.000
_cell.angle_alpha   90.00
_cell.angle_beta   90.00
_cell.angle_gamma   90.00
#
_symmetry.space_group_name_H-M   'P 1'
#
loop_
_entity.id
_entity.type
_entity.pdbx_description
1 polymer ?
#
loop_
_entity_poly.entity_id
_entity_poly.type
_entity_poly.pdbx_seq_one_letter_code
_entity_poly.pdbx_strand_id
1 'polypeptide(L)'
;MVLLEFSMSPLGKGESVGKYVSRSLDIIDRSGVDYRLNPMGTVLEGQWDDVFSVVRKCFERMRKDCNRISCTIKVDYRKGHSGRLSSKVASVEKHLKRKLRV
;
A
#
# COMPACT_ATOMS: atom_id res chain seq x y z
N MET A 1 -4.47 -15.00 1.65
CA MET A 1 -4.00 -13.65 1.25
C MET A 1 -4.50 -12.61 2.21
N VAL A 2 -3.74 -11.52 2.35
CA VAL A 2 -4.13 -10.38 3.17
C VAL A 2 -4.21 -9.13 2.31
N LEU A 3 -5.04 -8.18 2.73
CA LEU A 3 -4.91 -6.79 2.32
C LEU A 3 -4.05 -6.07 3.33
N LEU A 4 -3.07 -5.31 2.86
CA LEU A 4 -2.23 -4.49 3.70
C LEU A 4 -2.21 -3.08 3.13
N GLU A 5 -2.65 -2.11 3.93
CA GLU A 5 -2.51 -0.70 3.58
C GLU A 5 -1.37 -0.12 4.39
N PHE A 6 -0.47 0.62 3.75
CA PHE A 6 0.56 1.33 4.49
C PHE A 6 0.80 2.72 3.94
N SER A 7 1.23 3.58 4.86
CA SER A 7 1.69 4.91 4.56
C SER A 7 3.04 5.08 5.25
N MET A 8 4.06 5.42 4.49
CA MET A 8 5.43 5.55 4.99
C MET A 8 6.02 6.84 4.46
N SER A 9 6.47 7.70 5.35
CA SER A 9 7.06 8.97 4.94
C SER A 9 8.14 9.40 5.92
N PRO A 10 9.15 10.15 5.43
CA PRO A 10 10.19 10.69 6.29
C PRO A 10 9.68 11.93 7.03
N LEU A 11 10.18 12.13 8.24
CA LEU A 11 9.95 13.33 9.01
C LEU A 11 11.23 14.18 8.98
N GLY A 12 11.05 15.51 8.92
CA GLY A 12 12.18 16.42 8.87
C GLY A 12 12.77 16.65 7.49
N LYS A 13 12.06 16.27 6.43
CA LYS A 13 12.49 16.44 5.03
C LYS A 13 11.66 17.48 4.27
N GLY A 14 10.96 18.36 4.99
CA GLY A 14 10.14 19.40 4.40
C GLY A 14 8.68 18.98 4.19
N GLU A 15 7.92 19.81 3.52
CA GLU A 15 6.48 19.60 3.35
C GLU A 15 6.15 18.61 2.24
N SER A 16 6.99 18.52 1.20
CA SER A 16 6.75 17.61 0.09
C SER A 16 7.54 16.32 0.26
N VAL A 17 6.83 15.21 0.24
CA VAL A 17 7.42 13.86 0.36
C VAL A 17 7.33 13.05 -0.92
N GLY A 18 6.91 13.67 -2.03
CA GLY A 18 6.69 12.98 -3.31
C GLY A 18 7.89 12.19 -3.80
N LYS A 19 9.09 12.72 -3.64
CA LYS A 19 10.34 12.03 -3.99
C LYS A 19 10.46 10.68 -3.27
N TYR A 20 10.15 10.66 -1.97
CA TYR A 20 10.30 9.46 -1.14
C TYR A 20 9.20 8.46 -1.42
N VAL A 21 7.97 8.94 -1.62
CA VAL A 21 6.84 8.09 -1.99
C VAL A 21 7.09 7.44 -3.35
N SER A 22 7.63 8.20 -4.32
CA SER A 22 7.96 7.67 -5.64
C SER A 22 8.95 6.50 -5.57
N ARG A 23 9.95 6.57 -4.70
CA ARG A 23 10.90 5.48 -4.52
C ARG A 23 10.22 4.22 -3.98
N SER A 24 9.31 4.39 -3.04
CA SER A 24 8.53 3.27 -2.51
C SER A 24 7.64 2.66 -3.59
N LEU A 25 6.96 3.47 -4.38
CA LEU A 25 6.10 2.98 -5.44
C LEU A 25 6.87 2.25 -6.53
N ASP A 26 8.10 2.67 -6.83
CA ASP A 26 8.95 1.94 -7.76
C ASP A 26 9.27 0.53 -7.24
N ILE A 27 9.58 0.40 -5.95
CA ILE A 27 9.81 -0.90 -5.31
C ILE A 27 8.55 -1.77 -5.36
N ILE A 28 7.40 -1.19 -5.02
CA ILE A 28 6.12 -1.90 -5.00
C ILE A 28 5.78 -2.42 -6.40
N ASP A 29 5.88 -1.55 -7.40
CA ASP A 29 5.54 -1.90 -8.78
C ASP A 29 6.42 -3.04 -9.30
N ARG A 30 7.71 -2.99 -9.03
CA ARG A 30 8.66 -4.02 -9.45
C ARG A 30 8.52 -5.33 -8.68
N SER A 31 7.87 -5.33 -7.53
CA SER A 31 7.73 -6.52 -6.69
C SER A 31 6.82 -7.58 -7.28
N GLY A 32 5.91 -7.21 -8.16
CA GLY A 32 4.90 -8.11 -8.71
C GLY A 32 3.70 -8.32 -7.80
N VAL A 33 3.69 -7.75 -6.60
CA VAL A 33 2.54 -7.81 -5.69
C VAL A 33 1.43 -6.90 -6.24
N ASP A 34 0.20 -7.37 -6.21
CA ASP A 34 -0.95 -6.55 -6.60
C ASP A 34 -1.07 -5.35 -5.66
N TYR A 35 -1.30 -4.18 -6.23
CA TYR A 35 -1.37 -2.97 -5.42
C TYR A 35 -2.31 -1.92 -6.01
N ARG A 36 -2.67 -0.96 -5.16
CA ARG A 36 -3.39 0.24 -5.57
C ARG A 36 -2.84 1.44 -4.81
N LEU A 37 -2.40 2.45 -5.54
CA LEU A 37 -1.96 3.71 -4.95
C LEU A 37 -3.18 4.60 -4.66
N ASN A 38 -3.25 5.12 -3.45
CA ASN A 38 -4.26 6.09 -3.04
C ASN A 38 -3.57 7.32 -2.46
N PRO A 39 -4.25 8.48 -2.39
CA PRO A 39 -3.63 9.70 -1.89
C PRO A 39 -3.08 9.62 -0.46
N MET A 40 -3.64 8.76 0.38
CA MET A 40 -3.28 8.65 1.79
C MET A 40 -2.51 7.38 2.13
N GLY A 41 -2.27 6.51 1.16
CA GLY A 41 -1.57 5.25 1.40
C GLY A 41 -1.70 4.30 0.23
N THR A 42 -0.93 3.23 0.28
CA THR A 42 -0.93 2.21 -0.77
C THR A 42 -1.47 0.90 -0.21
N VAL A 43 -2.36 0.26 -0.95
CA VAL A 43 -2.93 -1.02 -0.56
C VAL A 43 -2.25 -2.12 -1.37
N LEU A 44 -1.76 -3.13 -0.69
CA LEU A 44 -1.17 -4.34 -1.27
C LEU A 44 -2.09 -5.51 -1.02
N GLU A 45 -2.08 -6.48 -1.93
CA GLU A 45 -2.75 -7.76 -1.70
C GLU A 45 -1.79 -8.89 -2.04
N GLY A 46 -1.65 -9.85 -1.12
CA GLY A 46 -0.77 -11.00 -1.32
C GLY A 46 -0.66 -11.84 -0.07
N GLN A 47 0.25 -12.81 -0.10
CA GLN A 47 0.58 -13.57 1.08
C GLN A 47 1.25 -12.67 2.12
N TRP A 48 1.07 -12.99 3.39
CA TRP A 48 1.63 -12.22 4.49
C TRP A 48 3.10 -11.89 4.31
N ASP A 49 3.93 -12.90 4.03
CA ASP A 49 5.36 -12.69 3.89
C ASP A 49 5.69 -11.81 2.69
N ASP A 50 4.95 -11.94 1.60
CA ASP A 50 5.21 -11.17 0.38
C ASP A 50 4.91 -9.69 0.57
N VAL A 51 3.76 -9.35 1.16
CA VAL A 51 3.40 -7.95 1.36
C VAL A 51 4.31 -7.28 2.39
N PHE A 52 4.66 -7.98 3.47
CA PHE A 52 5.59 -7.46 4.48
C PHE A 52 7.01 -7.35 3.95
N SER A 53 7.42 -8.23 3.05
CA SER A 53 8.72 -8.11 2.38
C SER A 53 8.81 -6.82 1.55
N VAL A 54 7.72 -6.46 0.86
CA VAL A 54 7.66 -5.21 0.08
C VAL A 54 7.77 -3.99 1.00
N VAL A 55 7.01 -3.98 2.09
CA VAL A 55 7.08 -2.89 3.08
C VAL A 55 8.49 -2.76 3.65
N ARG A 56 9.12 -3.88 3.96
CA ARG A 56 10.49 -3.92 4.46
C ARG A 56 11.48 -3.29 3.48
N LYS A 57 11.36 -3.63 2.20
CA LYS A 57 12.24 -3.06 1.17
C LYS A 57 12.06 -1.56 1.04
N CYS A 58 10.84 -1.08 1.14
CA CYS A 58 10.56 0.36 1.14
C CYS A 58 11.23 1.04 2.33
N PHE A 59 11.12 0.45 3.51
CA PHE A 59 11.74 0.96 4.73
C PHE A 59 13.27 0.97 4.60
N GLU A 60 13.86 -0.13 4.16
CA GLU A 60 15.33 -0.24 4.01
C GLU A 60 15.86 0.80 3.03
N ARG A 61 15.11 1.09 1.96
CA ARG A 61 15.50 2.14 1.01
C ARG A 61 15.40 3.52 1.64
N MET A 62 14.34 3.79 2.37
CA MET A 62 14.12 5.12 2.96
C MET A 62 15.09 5.42 4.08
N ARG A 63 15.44 4.44 4.91
CA ARG A 63 16.34 4.64 6.04
C ARG A 63 17.79 4.95 5.64
N LYS A 64 18.14 4.74 4.39
CA LYS A 64 19.50 5.05 3.91
C LYS A 64 19.82 6.54 3.98
N ASP A 65 18.82 7.38 3.78
CA ASP A 65 18.99 8.83 3.75
C ASP A 65 17.97 9.61 4.59
N CYS A 66 17.18 8.93 5.39
CA CYS A 66 16.20 9.55 6.28
C CYS A 66 16.41 9.08 7.71
N ASN A 67 16.53 10.03 8.64
CA ASN A 67 16.82 9.74 10.04
C ASN A 67 15.57 9.39 10.85
N ARG A 68 14.40 9.86 10.40
CA ARG A 68 13.14 9.61 11.08
C ARG A 68 12.07 9.29 10.07
N ILE A 69 11.43 8.15 10.25
CA ILE A 69 10.40 7.63 9.34
C ILE A 69 9.16 7.31 10.16
N SER A 70 8.00 7.74 9.68
CA SER A 70 6.71 7.35 10.23
C SER A 70 6.07 6.35 9.28
N CYS A 71 5.59 5.24 9.82
CA CYS A 71 4.92 4.22 9.03
C CYS A 71 3.67 3.74 9.76
N THR A 72 2.54 3.78 9.08
CA THR A 72 1.29 3.22 9.57
C THR A 72 0.92 2.05 8.70
N ILE A 73 0.63 0.91 9.31
CA ILE A 73 0.26 -0.31 8.62
C ILE A 73 -1.07 -0.80 9.15
N LYS A 74 -1.97 -1.14 8.26
CA LYS A 74 -3.25 -1.76 8.59
C LYS A 74 -3.39 -3.03 7.76
N VAL A 75 -3.70 -4.13 8.41
CA VAL A 75 -3.88 -5.43 7.76
C VAL A 75 -5.30 -5.91 7.96
N ASP A 76 -5.89 -6.44 6.88
CA ASP A 76 -7.19 -7.09 6.93
C ASP A 76 -7.06 -8.48 6.32
N TYR A 77 -7.42 -9.50 7.09
CA TYR A 77 -7.38 -10.88 6.66
C TYR A 77 -8.80 -11.48 6.71
N ARG A 78 -9.16 -12.15 5.61
CA ARG A 78 -10.42 -12.91 5.57
C ARG A 78 -10.14 -14.27 4.94
N LYS A 79 -10.29 -15.32 5.75
CA LYS A 79 -10.01 -16.69 5.31
C LYS A 79 -10.83 -17.06 4.07
N GLY A 80 -10.15 -17.64 3.07
CA GLY A 80 -10.81 -18.10 1.85
C GLY A 80 -11.14 -17.01 0.84
N HIS A 81 -10.68 -15.78 1.05
CA HIS A 81 -10.93 -14.66 0.15
C HIS A 81 -9.65 -14.11 -0.44
N SER A 82 -9.72 -13.74 -1.72
CA SER A 82 -8.65 -13.08 -2.47
C SER A 82 -9.27 -12.15 -3.52
N GLY A 83 -8.45 -11.40 -4.26
CA GLY A 83 -8.92 -10.45 -5.25
C GLY A 83 -9.69 -9.28 -4.64
N ARG A 84 -9.40 -8.92 -3.40
CA ARG A 84 -10.20 -7.97 -2.62
C ARG A 84 -9.90 -6.52 -2.95
N LEU A 85 -8.78 -6.24 -3.65
CA LEU A 85 -8.52 -4.90 -4.17
C LEU A 85 -9.65 -4.41 -5.09
N SER A 86 -10.23 -5.33 -5.86
CA SER A 86 -11.31 -5.02 -6.78
C SER A 86 -12.68 -5.39 -6.22
N SER A 87 -12.78 -6.51 -5.51
CA SER A 87 -14.06 -7.05 -5.06
C SER A 87 -14.79 -6.16 -4.07
N LYS A 88 -14.07 -5.46 -3.21
CA LYS A 88 -14.70 -4.54 -2.25
C LYS A 88 -15.39 -3.38 -2.96
N VAL A 89 -14.74 -2.81 -3.97
CA VAL A 89 -15.33 -1.75 -4.79
C VAL A 89 -16.52 -2.29 -5.59
N ALA A 90 -16.35 -3.45 -6.22
CA ALA A 90 -17.40 -4.08 -7.01
C ALA A 90 -18.63 -4.39 -6.16
N SER A 91 -18.44 -4.86 -4.93
CA SER A 91 -19.54 -5.15 -4.00
C SER A 91 -20.33 -3.89 -3.66
N VAL A 92 -19.66 -2.79 -3.37
CA VAL A 92 -20.32 -1.51 -3.08
C VAL A 92 -21.06 -1.00 -4.30
N GLU A 93 -20.45 -1.05 -5.48
CA GLU A 93 -21.10 -0.63 -6.72
C GLU A 93 -22.35 -1.45 -7.00
N LYS A 94 -22.31 -2.76 -6.73
CA LYS A 94 -23.46 -3.64 -6.88
C LYS A 94 -24.63 -3.23 -5.96
N HIS A 95 -24.32 -2.90 -4.70
CA HIS A 95 -25.33 -2.44 -3.76
C HIS A 95 -25.93 -1.09 -4.16
N LEU A 96 -25.10 -0.19 -4.70
CA LEU A 96 -25.54 1.12 -5.16
C LEU A 96 -26.21 1.07 -6.54
N LYS A 97 -26.03 -0.03 -7.28
CA LYS A 97 -26.53 -0.21 -8.65
C LYS A 97 -25.96 0.84 -9.62
N ARG A 98 -24.72 1.29 -9.39
CA ARG A 98 -24.02 2.22 -10.28
C ARG A 98 -22.52 2.13 -10.06
N LYS A 99 -21.77 2.62 -11.03
CA LYS A 99 -20.30 2.74 -10.94
C LYS A 99 -19.90 3.92 -10.07
N LEU A 100 -18.82 3.74 -9.34
CA LEU A 100 -18.20 4.80 -8.55
C LEU A 100 -16.99 5.37 -9.28
N ARG A 101 -16.59 6.58 -8.88
CA ARG A 101 -15.42 7.27 -9.43
C ARG A 101 -14.16 6.83 -8.66
N VAL A 102 -13.74 5.61 -8.84
CA VAL A 102 -12.57 5.08 -8.12
C VAL A 102 -11.52 4.55 -9.06
#